data_6c5943a93f683fcdd624f35a007f7bc0
#
_entry.id   6c5943a93f683fcdd624f35a007f7bc0
#
_cell.length_a   1.000
_cell.length_b   1.000
_cell.length_c   1.000
_cell.angle_alpha   90.00
_cell.angle_beta   90.00
_cell.angle_gamma   90.00
#
_symmetry.space_group_name_H-M   'P 1'
#
loop_
_entity.id
_entity.type
_entity.pdbx_description
1 polymer ?
#
loop_
_entity_poly.entity_id
_entity_poly.type
_entity_poly.pdbx_seq_one_letter_code
_entity_poly.pdbx_strand_id
1 'polypeptide(L)'
;MDRNGERKENVFAMSKYDVKQEVTDKYSLRGRVFHKLREDILNGKYKENEELKEVAIGEELGVSRTPVREAFRQLELEGLIQIVPNKGAYVTGITAKDVKDIYMIRSSLEGMCARLATEHITKEQMEELEENVYLASFHASKGHMEQMAELDNRFHHILYEACDSKMFENLLQDFHQYVIRIRKKTLSTKERGIASNEEHRMIMEAIKAGKPEEAERLATQHMNNAYDNMVKNGLYDIFES
;
A
#
# COMPACT_ATOMS: atom_id res chain seq x y z
N MET A 1 16.03 58.88 -2.90
CA MET A 1 14.90 58.64 -2.01
C MET A 1 14.02 57.68 -2.76
N ASP A 2 14.14 56.43 -2.52
CA ASP A 2 13.28 55.48 -1.84
C ASP A 2 13.99 54.14 -1.80
N ARG A 3 14.04 53.64 -0.57
CA ARG A 3 14.64 52.34 -0.26
C ARG A 3 13.49 51.35 -0.04
N ASN A 4 13.33 50.40 -0.91
CA ASN A 4 12.56 49.19 -0.60
C ASN A 4 13.40 47.97 -1.01
N GLY A 5 14.15 47.48 -0.05
CA GLY A 5 14.79 46.18 -0.12
C GLY A 5 13.78 45.09 0.18
N GLU A 6 13.15 44.56 -0.84
CA GLU A 6 12.37 43.33 -0.70
C GLU A 6 13.31 42.13 -0.51
N ARG A 7 13.33 41.62 0.70
CA ARG A 7 13.86 40.28 1.00
C ARG A 7 13.00 39.26 0.26
N LYS A 8 13.58 38.64 -0.76
CA LYS A 8 13.05 37.38 -1.30
C LYS A 8 13.15 36.32 -0.21
N GLU A 9 12.05 36.09 0.49
CA GLU A 9 11.90 34.95 1.37
C GLU A 9 11.97 33.67 0.55
N ASN A 10 12.91 32.84 0.94
CA ASN A 10 13.19 31.53 0.38
C ASN A 10 12.01 30.58 0.72
N VAL A 11 11.05 30.39 -0.20
CA VAL A 11 9.85 29.55 -0.04
C VAL A 11 10.16 28.08 -0.35
N PHE A 12 11.34 27.58 0.00
CA PHE A 12 11.66 26.16 -0.02
C PHE A 12 12.26 25.70 1.31
N ALA A 13 11.53 25.93 2.40
CA ALA A 13 11.72 25.12 3.60
C ALA A 13 10.85 23.86 3.43
N MET A 14 11.43 22.76 2.91
CA MET A 14 10.85 21.43 3.05
C MET A 14 10.60 21.21 4.54
N SER A 15 9.33 21.12 4.94
CA SER A 15 8.93 20.79 6.31
C SER A 15 9.63 19.49 6.69
N LYS A 16 10.55 19.55 7.67
CA LYS A 16 11.14 18.35 8.26
C LYS A 16 9.98 17.52 8.84
N TYR A 17 9.80 16.31 8.32
CA TYR A 17 8.82 15.37 8.84
C TYR A 17 9.21 14.99 10.28
N ASP A 18 8.42 15.40 11.27
CA ASP A 18 8.69 15.11 12.67
C ASP A 18 7.80 13.97 13.18
N VAL A 19 8.34 12.77 13.20
CA VAL A 19 7.69 11.54 13.69
C VAL A 19 7.19 11.66 15.16
N LYS A 20 7.67 12.64 15.93
CA LYS A 20 7.24 12.85 17.32
C LYS A 20 5.92 13.61 17.45
N GLN A 21 5.51 14.35 16.43
CA GLN A 21 4.31 15.22 16.50
C GLN A 21 2.99 14.50 16.20
N GLU A 22 3.02 13.27 15.72
CA GLU A 22 1.80 12.47 15.51
C GLU A 22 1.29 11.91 16.85
N VAL A 23 0.47 12.70 17.54
CA VAL A 23 -0.08 12.39 18.88
C VAL A 23 -1.17 11.30 18.83
N THR A 24 -1.66 10.91 17.65
CA THR A 24 -2.78 9.97 17.46
C THR A 24 -2.37 8.60 16.93
N ASP A 25 -1.06 8.35 16.76
CA ASP A 25 -0.58 7.12 16.15
C ASP A 25 -0.56 5.97 17.18
N LYS A 26 -1.20 4.85 16.82
CA LYS A 26 -1.23 3.60 17.62
C LYS A 26 0.13 2.88 17.69
N TYR A 27 1.14 3.36 16.97
CA TYR A 27 2.47 2.77 16.94
C TYR A 27 3.41 3.44 17.95
N SER A 28 4.35 2.67 18.52
CA SER A 28 5.48 3.20 19.26
C SER A 28 6.38 4.06 18.37
N LEU A 29 7.23 4.93 18.94
CA LEU A 29 8.20 5.73 18.17
C LEU A 29 9.02 4.86 17.20
N ARG A 30 9.45 3.66 17.65
CA ARG A 30 10.12 2.67 16.79
C ARG A 30 9.24 2.23 15.63
N GLY A 31 7.97 1.92 15.90
CA GLY A 31 7.01 1.51 14.87
C GLY A 31 6.78 2.59 13.82
N ARG A 32 6.66 3.85 14.23
CA ARG A 32 6.53 4.98 13.30
C ARG A 32 7.74 5.15 12.40
N VAL A 33 8.95 5.07 12.95
CA VAL A 33 10.19 5.10 12.17
C VAL A 33 10.24 3.95 11.18
N PHE A 34 9.88 2.74 11.61
CA PHE A 34 9.83 1.57 10.74
C PHE A 34 8.85 1.75 9.60
N HIS A 35 7.58 2.11 9.88
CA HIS A 35 6.56 2.30 8.85
C HIS A 35 6.95 3.42 7.86
N LYS A 36 7.51 4.52 8.36
CA LYS A 36 7.98 5.62 7.51
C LYS A 36 9.09 5.18 6.57
N LEU A 37 10.11 4.49 7.07
CA LEU A 37 11.21 4.00 6.25
C LEU A 37 10.75 2.93 5.25
N ARG A 38 9.87 2.01 5.69
CA ARG A 38 9.24 1.01 4.82
C ARG A 38 8.53 1.67 3.65
N GLU A 39 7.69 2.65 3.93
CA GLU A 39 6.98 3.43 2.91
C GLU A 39 7.96 4.15 1.98
N ASP A 40 8.98 4.82 2.50
CA ASP A 40 9.98 5.55 1.72
C ASP A 40 10.76 4.61 0.77
N ILE A 41 11.14 3.41 1.23
CA ILE A 41 11.80 2.38 0.41
C ILE A 41 10.84 1.89 -0.68
N LEU A 42 9.63 1.48 -0.31
CA LEU A 42 8.63 0.96 -1.25
C LEU A 42 8.20 2.01 -2.28
N ASN A 43 8.18 3.30 -1.92
CA ASN A 43 7.92 4.40 -2.83
C ASN A 43 9.15 4.80 -3.67
N GLY A 44 10.32 4.20 -3.42
CA GLY A 44 11.56 4.42 -4.19
C GLY A 44 12.23 5.75 -3.91
N LYS A 45 12.04 6.31 -2.72
CA LYS A 45 12.82 7.45 -2.22
C LYS A 45 14.29 7.07 -2.07
N TYR A 46 14.54 5.85 -1.65
CA TYR A 46 15.86 5.24 -1.61
C TYR A 46 16.01 4.24 -2.76
N LYS A 47 17.16 4.28 -3.43
CA LYS A 47 17.46 3.39 -4.56
C LYS A 47 17.99 2.04 -4.08
N GLU A 48 17.86 1.02 -4.89
CA GLU A 48 18.53 -0.26 -4.64
C GLU A 48 20.05 -0.06 -4.47
N ASN A 49 20.64 -0.76 -3.51
CA ASN A 49 22.03 -0.64 -3.07
C ASN A 49 22.41 0.72 -2.44
N GLU A 50 21.47 1.63 -2.20
CA GLU A 50 21.72 2.87 -1.48
C GLU A 50 22.02 2.60 0.00
N GLU A 51 23.05 3.24 0.55
CA GLU A 51 23.43 3.15 1.98
C GLU A 51 22.47 3.99 2.84
N LEU A 52 21.81 3.37 3.80
CA LEU A 52 21.01 4.03 4.82
C LEU A 52 21.86 4.35 6.06
N LYS A 53 22.05 5.64 6.33
CA LYS A 53 22.87 6.10 7.47
C LYS A 53 21.99 6.41 8.68
N GLU A 54 22.15 5.65 9.78
CA GLU A 54 21.38 5.82 11.03
C GLU A 54 21.34 7.28 11.51
N VAL A 55 22.47 7.99 11.40
CA VAL A 55 22.59 9.39 11.85
C VAL A 55 21.75 10.31 10.99
N ALA A 56 21.89 10.24 9.67
CA ALA A 56 21.17 11.09 8.72
C ALA A 56 19.65 10.87 8.83
N ILE A 57 19.21 9.61 8.91
CA ILE A 57 17.79 9.26 9.10
C ILE A 57 17.29 9.74 10.47
N GLY A 58 18.08 9.60 11.52
CA GLY A 58 17.74 10.11 12.85
C GLY A 58 17.52 11.63 12.85
N GLU A 59 18.39 12.37 12.16
CA GLU A 59 18.29 13.82 11.99
C GLU A 59 17.07 14.21 11.15
N GLU A 60 16.83 13.51 10.04
CA GLU A 60 15.68 13.74 9.17
C GLU A 60 14.34 13.55 9.90
N LEU A 61 14.23 12.45 10.66
CA LEU A 61 13.00 12.08 11.37
C LEU A 61 12.89 12.70 12.79
N GLY A 62 13.86 13.48 13.23
CA GLY A 62 13.87 14.10 14.56
C GLY A 62 13.99 13.10 15.71
N VAL A 63 14.65 11.95 15.52
CA VAL A 63 14.76 10.86 16.50
C VAL A 63 16.24 10.50 16.79
N SER A 64 16.49 9.81 17.91
CA SER A 64 17.80 9.24 18.20
C SER A 64 18.10 8.01 17.32
N ARG A 65 19.36 7.57 17.31
CA ARG A 65 19.82 6.41 16.52
C ARG A 65 19.15 5.08 16.94
N THR A 66 18.75 4.95 18.20
CA THR A 66 18.18 3.70 18.72
C THR A 66 16.91 3.26 17.99
N PRO A 67 15.83 4.07 17.89
CA PRO A 67 14.64 3.67 17.14
C PRO A 67 14.91 3.43 15.64
N VAL A 68 15.89 4.13 15.04
CA VAL A 68 16.31 3.90 13.64
C VAL A 68 16.94 2.51 13.49
N ARG A 69 17.87 2.15 14.39
CA ARG A 69 18.53 0.84 14.37
C ARG A 69 17.54 -0.31 14.55
N GLU A 70 16.57 -0.15 15.45
CA GLU A 70 15.54 -1.15 15.66
C GLU A 70 14.62 -1.26 14.43
N ALA A 71 14.30 -0.14 13.76
CA ALA A 71 13.58 -0.14 12.49
C ALA A 71 14.38 -0.85 11.39
N PHE A 72 15.70 -0.63 11.31
CA PHE A 72 16.57 -1.34 10.36
C PHE A 72 16.54 -2.85 10.55
N ARG A 73 16.59 -3.33 11.79
CA ARG A 73 16.48 -4.78 12.07
C ARG A 73 15.16 -5.36 11.57
N GLN A 74 14.08 -4.61 11.73
CA GLN A 74 12.77 -5.05 11.26
C GLN A 74 12.67 -5.01 9.73
N LEU A 75 13.21 -3.98 9.08
CA LEU A 75 13.29 -3.89 7.61
C LEU A 75 14.17 -5.01 7.01
N GLU A 76 15.24 -5.42 7.72
CA GLU A 76 16.07 -6.56 7.31
C GLU A 76 15.29 -7.88 7.38
N LEU A 77 14.48 -8.08 8.42
CA LEU A 77 13.61 -9.27 8.52
C LEU A 77 12.57 -9.32 7.39
N GLU A 78 12.12 -8.16 6.90
CA GLU A 78 11.24 -8.06 5.73
C GLU A 78 11.99 -8.16 4.38
N GLY A 79 13.33 -8.22 4.41
CA GLY A 79 14.15 -8.30 3.19
C GLY A 79 14.25 -6.98 2.42
N LEU A 80 13.78 -5.85 2.98
CA LEU A 80 13.82 -4.53 2.33
C LEU A 80 15.19 -3.87 2.39
N ILE A 81 16.01 -4.26 3.36
CA ILE A 81 17.40 -3.84 3.49
C ILE A 81 18.28 -5.03 3.86
N GLN A 82 19.58 -4.87 3.66
CA GLN A 82 20.60 -5.78 4.15
C GLN A 82 21.56 -5.04 5.08
N ILE A 83 21.75 -5.54 6.32
CA ILE A 83 22.74 -5.01 7.25
C ILE A 83 24.05 -5.79 7.06
N VAL A 84 25.07 -5.09 6.55
CA VAL A 84 26.42 -5.68 6.35
C VAL A 84 27.30 -5.31 7.53
N PRO A 85 27.82 -6.28 8.31
CA PRO A 85 28.67 -6.01 9.47
C PRO A 85 29.83 -5.07 9.11
N ASN A 86 30.01 -4.01 9.92
CA ASN A 86 31.03 -2.97 9.76
C ASN A 86 30.99 -2.15 8.45
N LYS A 87 29.96 -2.32 7.62
CA LYS A 87 29.81 -1.55 6.37
C LYS A 87 28.57 -0.67 6.35
N GLY A 88 27.48 -1.07 7.01
CA GLY A 88 26.23 -0.28 7.06
C GLY A 88 24.99 -1.07 6.65
N ALA A 89 23.90 -0.38 6.46
CA ALA A 89 22.64 -0.91 5.97
C ALA A 89 22.41 -0.44 4.52
N TYR A 90 22.00 -1.34 3.65
CA TYR A 90 21.80 -1.08 2.22
C TYR A 90 20.40 -1.50 1.79
N VAL A 91 19.76 -0.70 0.94
CA VAL A 91 18.44 -0.99 0.41
C VAL A 91 18.52 -2.17 -0.57
N THR A 92 17.73 -3.20 -0.31
CA THR A 92 17.48 -4.31 -1.25
C THR A 92 16.24 -4.04 -2.10
N GLY A 93 15.25 -3.35 -1.51
CA GLY A 93 13.97 -3.12 -2.17
C GLY A 93 13.14 -4.40 -2.30
N ILE A 94 12.22 -4.43 -3.27
CA ILE A 94 11.47 -5.62 -3.66
C ILE A 94 11.72 -5.93 -5.12
N THR A 95 11.73 -7.21 -5.47
CA THR A 95 11.95 -7.72 -6.82
C THR A 95 10.62 -8.08 -7.51
N ALA A 96 10.65 -8.27 -8.83
CA ALA A 96 9.51 -8.79 -9.58
C ALA A 96 9.08 -10.19 -9.07
N LYS A 97 10.04 -11.00 -8.59
CA LYS A 97 9.77 -12.30 -7.97
C LYS A 97 8.99 -12.12 -6.65
N ASP A 98 9.41 -11.19 -5.80
CA ASP A 98 8.71 -10.93 -4.54
C ASP A 98 7.27 -10.48 -4.79
N VAL A 99 7.05 -9.65 -5.81
CA VAL A 99 5.69 -9.25 -6.23
C VAL A 99 4.87 -10.45 -6.65
N LYS A 100 5.44 -11.37 -7.44
CA LYS A 100 4.77 -12.62 -7.82
C LYS A 100 4.37 -13.45 -6.59
N ASP A 101 5.31 -13.64 -5.67
CA ASP A 101 5.08 -14.42 -4.46
C ASP A 101 4.02 -13.77 -3.56
N ILE A 102 4.04 -12.43 -3.42
CA ILE A 102 3.02 -11.65 -2.70
C ILE A 102 1.64 -11.85 -3.33
N TYR A 103 1.50 -11.76 -4.66
CA TYR A 103 0.20 -11.93 -5.32
C TYR A 103 -0.31 -13.36 -5.24
N MET A 104 0.56 -14.36 -5.28
CA MET A 104 0.20 -15.76 -5.07
C MET A 104 -0.35 -16.00 -3.66
N ILE A 105 0.28 -15.43 -2.63
CA ILE A 105 -0.21 -15.50 -1.25
C ILE A 105 -1.52 -14.71 -1.12
N ARG A 106 -1.56 -13.47 -1.60
CA ARG A 106 -2.75 -12.61 -1.53
C ARG A 106 -3.96 -13.22 -2.22
N SER A 107 -3.80 -13.86 -3.38
CA SER A 107 -4.94 -14.45 -4.08
C SER A 107 -5.70 -15.45 -3.22
N SER A 108 -4.98 -16.25 -2.43
CA SER A 108 -5.58 -17.19 -1.49
C SER A 108 -6.19 -16.50 -0.26
N LEU A 109 -5.46 -15.56 0.34
CA LEU A 109 -5.92 -14.86 1.55
C LEU A 109 -7.09 -13.91 1.27
N GLU A 110 -7.09 -13.19 0.15
CA GLU A 110 -8.19 -12.31 -0.27
C GLU A 110 -9.46 -13.10 -0.58
N GLY A 111 -9.32 -14.28 -1.18
CA GLY A 111 -10.44 -15.19 -1.38
C GLY A 111 -11.06 -15.65 -0.05
N MET A 112 -10.23 -16.14 0.87
CA MET A 112 -10.68 -16.53 2.20
C MET A 112 -11.29 -15.36 2.98
N CYS A 113 -10.71 -14.15 2.84
CA CYS A 113 -11.22 -12.94 3.46
C CYS A 113 -12.63 -12.59 2.94
N ALA A 114 -12.85 -12.63 1.62
CA ALA A 114 -14.16 -12.39 1.02
C ALA A 114 -15.21 -13.42 1.45
N ARG A 115 -14.81 -14.69 1.61
CA ARG A 115 -15.64 -15.72 2.19
C ARG A 115 -16.09 -15.37 3.61
N LEU A 116 -15.14 -15.06 4.49
CA LEU A 116 -15.41 -14.67 5.88
C LEU A 116 -16.23 -13.38 5.95
N ALA A 117 -15.92 -12.39 5.11
CA ALA A 117 -16.71 -11.17 5.01
C ALA A 117 -18.18 -11.47 4.66
N THR A 118 -18.46 -12.47 3.81
CA THR A 118 -19.84 -12.88 3.50
C THR A 118 -20.61 -13.39 4.74
N GLU A 119 -19.89 -13.97 5.70
CA GLU A 119 -20.46 -14.53 6.93
C GLU A 119 -20.64 -13.49 8.04
N HIS A 120 -19.82 -12.41 8.03
CA HIS A 120 -19.71 -11.48 9.16
C HIS A 120 -20.06 -10.02 8.84
N ILE A 121 -20.19 -9.65 7.56
CA ILE A 121 -20.41 -8.26 7.14
C ILE A 121 -21.67 -7.67 7.81
N THR A 122 -21.52 -6.51 8.42
CA THR A 122 -22.67 -5.79 8.99
C THR A 122 -23.46 -5.08 7.88
N LYS A 123 -24.67 -4.65 8.22
CA LYS A 123 -25.52 -3.89 7.30
C LYS A 123 -24.83 -2.58 6.87
N GLU A 124 -24.21 -1.89 7.81
CA GLU A 124 -23.52 -0.62 7.57
C GLU A 124 -22.30 -0.82 6.65
N GLN A 125 -21.51 -1.87 6.86
CA GLN A 125 -20.39 -2.22 5.99
C GLN A 125 -20.86 -2.62 4.59
N MET A 126 -21.99 -3.32 4.47
CA MET A 126 -22.56 -3.67 3.17
C MET A 126 -23.03 -2.43 2.40
N GLU A 127 -23.70 -1.49 3.08
CA GLU A 127 -24.11 -0.22 2.48
C GLU A 127 -22.89 0.59 2.01
N GLU A 128 -21.82 0.63 2.80
CA GLU A 128 -20.55 1.29 2.43
C GLU A 128 -19.89 0.60 1.22
N LEU A 129 -19.90 -0.72 1.17
CA LEU A 129 -19.33 -1.49 0.05
C LEU A 129 -20.09 -1.21 -1.26
N GLU A 130 -21.43 -1.15 -1.21
CA GLU A 130 -22.29 -0.80 -2.35
C GLU A 130 -22.01 0.63 -2.83
N GLU A 131 -21.94 1.59 -1.92
CA GLU A 131 -21.61 2.99 -2.24
C GLU A 131 -20.24 3.10 -2.88
N ASN A 132 -19.23 2.40 -2.33
CA ASN A 132 -17.87 2.39 -2.87
C ASN A 132 -17.83 1.92 -4.33
N VAL A 133 -18.46 0.79 -4.64
CA VAL A 133 -18.53 0.25 -6.00
C VAL A 133 -19.28 1.18 -6.95
N TYR A 134 -20.36 1.82 -6.49
CA TYR A 134 -21.11 2.79 -7.27
C TYR A 134 -20.27 4.03 -7.61
N LEU A 135 -19.61 4.62 -6.62
CA LEU A 135 -18.73 5.78 -6.79
C LEU A 135 -17.57 5.45 -7.73
N ALA A 136 -16.97 4.26 -7.60
CA ALA A 136 -15.91 3.82 -8.52
C ALA A 136 -16.40 3.74 -9.96
N SER A 137 -17.63 3.23 -10.20
CA SER A 137 -18.25 3.23 -11.54
C SER A 137 -18.45 4.64 -12.08
N PHE A 138 -18.90 5.57 -11.25
CA PHE A 138 -19.05 6.99 -11.63
C PHE A 138 -17.72 7.61 -12.04
N HIS A 139 -16.66 7.46 -11.20
CA HIS A 139 -15.34 8.00 -11.48
C HIS A 139 -14.69 7.35 -12.72
N ALA A 140 -14.90 6.03 -12.94
CA ALA A 140 -14.49 5.33 -14.13
C ALA A 140 -15.07 5.96 -15.40
N SER A 141 -16.38 6.27 -15.39
CA SER A 141 -17.05 6.91 -16.53
C SER A 141 -16.49 8.29 -16.88
N LYS A 142 -15.95 9.01 -15.88
CA LYS A 142 -15.34 10.34 -16.01
C LYS A 142 -13.84 10.30 -16.28
N GLY A 143 -13.18 9.13 -16.15
CA GLY A 143 -11.74 8.99 -16.31
C GLY A 143 -10.93 9.56 -15.12
N HIS A 144 -11.53 9.62 -13.94
CA HIS A 144 -10.90 10.12 -12.72
C HIS A 144 -10.06 9.00 -12.06
N MET A 145 -8.85 8.76 -12.59
CA MET A 145 -8.02 7.61 -12.21
C MET A 145 -7.52 7.64 -10.76
N GLU A 146 -7.25 8.83 -10.21
CA GLU A 146 -6.80 8.96 -8.82
C GLU A 146 -7.91 8.53 -7.84
N GLN A 147 -9.13 9.02 -8.03
CA GLN A 147 -10.29 8.64 -7.23
C GLN A 147 -10.63 7.16 -7.37
N MET A 148 -10.44 6.59 -8.56
CA MET A 148 -10.59 5.14 -8.75
C MET A 148 -9.59 4.32 -7.94
N ALA A 149 -8.32 4.77 -7.88
CA ALA A 149 -7.30 4.09 -7.09
C ALA A 149 -7.60 4.16 -5.58
N GLU A 150 -8.12 5.29 -5.09
CA GLU A 150 -8.55 5.45 -3.71
C GLU A 150 -9.73 4.53 -3.37
N LEU A 151 -10.74 4.47 -4.24
CA LEU A 151 -11.91 3.62 -4.06
C LEU A 151 -11.56 2.13 -4.17
N ASP A 152 -10.65 1.75 -5.05
CA ASP A 152 -10.12 0.40 -5.14
C ASP A 152 -9.43 -0.02 -3.82
N ASN A 153 -8.63 0.86 -3.22
CA ASN A 153 -8.05 0.60 -1.90
C ASN A 153 -9.12 0.48 -0.81
N ARG A 154 -10.14 1.37 -0.80
CA ARG A 154 -11.22 1.33 0.20
C ARG A 154 -12.04 0.06 0.09
N PHE A 155 -12.33 -0.44 -1.13
CA PHE A 155 -13.03 -1.70 -1.36
C PHE A 155 -12.36 -2.85 -0.60
N HIS A 156 -11.06 -3.04 -0.78
CA HIS A 156 -10.32 -4.08 -0.08
C HIS A 156 -10.32 -3.89 1.44
N HIS A 157 -10.17 -2.65 1.90
CA HIS A 157 -10.22 -2.34 3.33
C HIS A 157 -11.53 -2.73 3.98
N ILE A 158 -12.67 -2.44 3.34
CA ILE A 158 -14.00 -2.82 3.84
C ILE A 158 -14.09 -4.35 4.00
N LEU A 159 -13.57 -5.12 3.04
CA LEU A 159 -13.55 -6.58 3.14
C LEU A 159 -12.66 -7.07 4.28
N TYR A 160 -11.49 -6.45 4.49
CA TYR A 160 -10.59 -6.82 5.59
C TYR A 160 -11.20 -6.53 6.96
N GLU A 161 -11.93 -5.42 7.11
CA GLU A 161 -12.67 -5.11 8.33
C GLU A 161 -13.86 -6.05 8.53
N ALA A 162 -14.55 -6.41 7.44
CA ALA A 162 -15.74 -7.26 7.48
C ALA A 162 -15.42 -8.74 7.72
N CYS A 163 -14.21 -9.22 7.48
CA CYS A 163 -13.87 -10.63 7.70
C CYS A 163 -13.78 -11.03 9.19
N ASP A 164 -13.91 -10.07 10.12
CA ASP A 164 -13.88 -10.24 11.58
C ASP A 164 -12.65 -11.03 12.09
N SER A 165 -11.53 -10.90 11.40
CA SER A 165 -10.27 -11.53 11.77
C SER A 165 -9.12 -10.55 11.74
N LYS A 166 -8.68 -10.12 12.93
CA LYS A 166 -7.55 -9.19 13.07
C LYS A 166 -6.25 -9.71 12.45
N MET A 167 -6.09 -11.03 12.36
CA MET A 167 -4.94 -11.65 11.72
C MET A 167 -4.98 -11.44 10.20
N PHE A 168 -6.12 -11.69 9.55
CA PHE A 168 -6.30 -11.44 8.12
C PHE A 168 -6.15 -9.95 7.80
N GLU A 169 -6.82 -9.08 8.56
CA GLU A 169 -6.74 -7.64 8.39
C GLU A 169 -5.29 -7.16 8.40
N ASN A 170 -4.51 -7.50 9.44
CA ASN A 170 -3.11 -7.06 9.56
C ASN A 170 -2.25 -7.60 8.42
N LEU A 171 -2.33 -8.90 8.10
CA LEU A 171 -1.55 -9.52 7.03
C LEU A 171 -1.85 -8.92 5.66
N LEU A 172 -3.14 -8.76 5.33
CA LEU A 172 -3.56 -8.24 4.04
C LEU A 172 -3.22 -6.75 3.89
N GLN A 173 -3.36 -5.95 4.97
CA GLN A 173 -2.90 -4.56 4.98
C GLN A 173 -1.39 -4.47 4.75
N ASP A 174 -0.60 -5.32 5.40
CA ASP A 174 0.84 -5.34 5.21
C ASP A 174 1.22 -5.69 3.76
N PHE A 175 0.68 -6.76 3.19
CA PHE A 175 0.91 -7.11 1.79
C PHE A 175 0.44 -6.03 0.81
N HIS A 176 -0.65 -5.35 1.13
CA HIS A 176 -1.17 -4.26 0.30
C HIS A 176 -0.16 -3.12 0.15
N GLN A 177 0.57 -2.77 1.23
CA GLN A 177 1.60 -1.72 1.20
C GLN A 177 2.73 -2.03 0.18
N TYR A 178 3.12 -3.30 0.05
CA TYR A 178 4.18 -3.69 -0.91
C TYR A 178 3.79 -3.45 -2.37
N VAL A 179 2.50 -3.53 -2.69
CA VAL A 179 2.05 -3.49 -4.08
C VAL A 179 1.44 -2.15 -4.52
N ILE A 180 1.16 -1.24 -3.58
CA ILE A 180 0.55 0.07 -3.87
C ILE A 180 1.33 0.83 -4.96
N ARG A 181 2.67 0.88 -4.86
CA ARG A 181 3.51 1.59 -5.83
C ARG A 181 3.39 1.00 -7.23
N ILE A 182 3.44 -0.34 -7.31
CA ILE A 182 3.37 -1.07 -8.57
C ILE A 182 1.98 -0.91 -9.18
N ARG A 183 0.93 -1.02 -8.35
CA ARG A 183 -0.46 -0.79 -8.76
C ARG A 183 -0.68 0.60 -9.33
N LYS A 184 -0.13 1.65 -8.73
CA LYS A 184 -0.21 3.03 -9.27
C LYS A 184 0.34 3.11 -10.70
N LYS A 185 1.41 2.35 -11.04
CA LYS A 185 1.96 2.30 -12.39
C LYS A 185 1.12 1.43 -13.35
N THR A 186 0.58 0.32 -12.90
CA THR A 186 -0.07 -0.70 -13.74
C THR A 186 -1.58 -0.54 -13.84
N LEU A 187 -2.25 0.12 -12.86
CA LEU A 187 -3.67 0.51 -12.92
C LEU A 187 -3.89 1.81 -13.70
N SER A 188 -2.85 2.39 -14.30
CA SER A 188 -2.93 3.69 -14.97
C SER A 188 -3.74 3.68 -16.27
N THR A 189 -4.23 2.52 -16.73
CA THR A 189 -5.11 2.46 -17.89
C THR A 189 -6.58 2.46 -17.46
N LYS A 190 -7.38 3.28 -18.15
CA LYS A 190 -8.83 3.40 -17.91
C LYS A 190 -9.53 2.04 -18.03
N GLU A 191 -9.10 1.24 -18.98
CA GLU A 191 -9.66 -0.09 -19.27
C GLU A 191 -9.48 -1.04 -18.08
N ARG A 192 -8.30 -1.05 -17.44
CA ARG A 192 -8.06 -1.89 -16.27
C ARG A 192 -8.86 -1.42 -15.05
N GLY A 193 -8.95 -0.11 -14.85
CA GLY A 193 -9.76 0.45 -13.75
C GLY A 193 -11.25 0.06 -13.88
N ILE A 194 -11.81 0.14 -15.08
CA ILE A 194 -13.19 -0.31 -15.36
C ILE A 194 -13.34 -1.81 -15.10
N ALA A 195 -12.41 -2.64 -15.60
CA ALA A 195 -12.46 -4.09 -15.41
C ALA A 195 -12.33 -4.46 -13.94
N SER A 196 -11.43 -3.80 -13.19
CA SER A 196 -11.26 -4.01 -11.74
C SER A 196 -12.55 -3.71 -10.97
N ASN A 197 -13.20 -2.60 -11.28
CA ASN A 197 -14.45 -2.23 -10.61
C ASN A 197 -15.61 -3.18 -10.95
N GLU A 198 -15.65 -3.73 -12.15
CA GLU A 198 -16.62 -4.76 -12.50
C GLU A 198 -16.38 -6.08 -11.73
N GLU A 199 -15.10 -6.45 -11.55
CA GLU A 199 -14.72 -7.57 -10.68
C GLU A 199 -15.16 -7.33 -9.22
N HIS A 200 -14.95 -6.11 -8.70
CA HIS A 200 -15.41 -5.69 -7.37
C HIS A 200 -16.94 -5.77 -7.24
N ARG A 201 -17.67 -5.33 -8.26
CA ARG A 201 -19.14 -5.43 -8.31
C ARG A 201 -19.60 -6.88 -8.18
N MET A 202 -18.97 -7.80 -8.91
CA MET A 202 -19.32 -9.23 -8.83
C MET A 202 -19.04 -9.82 -7.44
N ILE A 203 -17.91 -9.46 -6.82
CA ILE A 203 -17.58 -9.89 -5.44
C ILE A 203 -18.62 -9.35 -4.46
N MET A 204 -18.93 -8.05 -4.53
CA MET A 204 -19.93 -7.40 -3.68
C MET A 204 -21.30 -8.06 -3.82
N GLU A 205 -21.75 -8.38 -5.05
CA GLU A 205 -23.03 -9.07 -5.29
C GLU A 205 -23.07 -10.49 -4.71
N ALA A 206 -21.94 -11.22 -4.78
CA ALA A 206 -21.84 -12.54 -4.17
C ALA A 206 -21.93 -12.46 -2.64
N ILE A 207 -21.26 -11.48 -2.02
CA ILE A 207 -21.32 -11.20 -0.58
C ILE A 207 -22.77 -10.85 -0.17
N LYS A 208 -23.40 -9.91 -0.88
CA LYS A 208 -24.78 -9.48 -0.65
C LYS A 208 -25.79 -10.62 -0.76
N ALA A 209 -25.55 -11.56 -1.69
CA ALA A 209 -26.37 -12.75 -1.88
C ALA A 209 -26.10 -13.87 -0.87
N GLY A 210 -25.17 -13.70 0.07
CA GLY A 210 -24.80 -14.72 1.05
C GLY A 210 -24.17 -15.96 0.43
N LYS A 211 -23.31 -15.80 -0.60
CA LYS A 211 -22.65 -16.89 -1.35
C LYS A 211 -21.14 -16.92 -1.08
N PRO A 212 -20.70 -17.45 0.07
CA PRO A 212 -19.30 -17.36 0.51
C PRO A 212 -18.30 -18.03 -0.46
N GLU A 213 -18.64 -19.22 -1.01
CA GLU A 213 -17.75 -19.91 -1.95
C GLU A 213 -17.59 -19.15 -3.27
N GLU A 214 -18.64 -18.48 -3.72
CA GLU A 214 -18.59 -17.66 -4.94
C GLU A 214 -17.81 -16.35 -4.69
N ALA A 215 -17.97 -15.72 -3.53
CA ALA A 215 -17.19 -14.55 -3.15
C ALA A 215 -15.69 -14.90 -3.06
N GLU A 216 -15.33 -16.03 -2.46
CA GLU A 216 -13.96 -16.55 -2.41
C GLU A 216 -13.37 -16.74 -3.81
N ARG A 217 -14.09 -17.44 -4.68
CA ARG A 217 -13.65 -17.70 -6.06
C ARG A 217 -13.43 -16.40 -6.84
N LEU A 218 -14.38 -15.45 -6.75
CA LEU A 218 -14.30 -14.19 -7.46
C LEU A 218 -13.16 -13.30 -6.95
N ALA A 219 -12.95 -13.21 -5.65
CA ALA A 219 -11.85 -12.43 -5.07
C ALA A 219 -10.49 -13.03 -5.41
N THR A 220 -10.34 -14.37 -5.38
CA THR A 220 -9.15 -15.08 -5.85
C THR A 220 -8.87 -14.76 -7.32
N GLN A 221 -9.90 -14.82 -8.18
CA GLN A 221 -9.77 -14.51 -9.61
C GLN A 221 -9.38 -13.05 -9.85
N HIS A 222 -9.97 -12.11 -9.09
CA HIS A 222 -9.63 -10.69 -9.16
C HIS A 222 -8.13 -10.45 -8.90
N MET A 223 -7.56 -11.09 -7.88
CA MET A 223 -6.12 -10.98 -7.58
C MET A 223 -5.25 -11.54 -8.70
N ASN A 224 -5.63 -12.69 -9.28
CA ASN A 224 -4.92 -13.27 -10.40
C ASN A 224 -4.98 -12.34 -11.63
N ASN A 225 -6.15 -11.79 -11.96
CA ASN A 225 -6.31 -10.84 -13.05
C ASN A 225 -5.48 -9.56 -12.83
N ALA A 226 -5.37 -9.08 -11.58
CA ALA A 226 -4.54 -7.93 -11.25
C ALA A 226 -3.06 -8.22 -11.48
N TYR A 227 -2.55 -9.40 -11.09
CA TYR A 227 -1.19 -9.83 -11.36
C TYR A 227 -0.92 -9.96 -12.86
N ASP A 228 -1.78 -10.65 -13.60
CA ASP A 228 -1.64 -10.85 -15.05
C ASP A 228 -1.61 -9.51 -15.80
N ASN A 229 -2.44 -8.56 -15.36
CA ASN A 229 -2.41 -7.20 -15.91
C ASN A 229 -1.07 -6.49 -15.64
N MET A 230 -0.49 -6.65 -14.45
CA MET A 230 0.81 -6.06 -14.14
C MET A 230 1.92 -6.67 -15.02
N VAL A 231 1.91 -7.98 -15.21
CA VAL A 231 2.87 -8.67 -16.09
C VAL A 231 2.75 -8.14 -17.52
N LYS A 232 1.54 -8.01 -18.05
CA LYS A 232 1.28 -7.49 -19.41
C LYS A 232 1.71 -6.03 -19.59
N ASN A 233 1.67 -5.23 -18.52
CA ASN A 233 2.01 -3.80 -18.54
C ASN A 233 3.42 -3.51 -18.01
N GLY A 234 4.36 -4.44 -18.14
CA GLY A 234 5.77 -4.20 -17.87
C GLY A 234 6.16 -4.27 -16.40
N LEU A 235 5.54 -5.16 -15.61
CA LEU A 235 5.97 -5.40 -14.24
C LEU A 235 7.48 -5.62 -14.14
N TYR A 236 8.04 -6.46 -15.02
CA TYR A 236 9.46 -6.79 -15.00
C TYR A 236 10.36 -5.61 -15.40
N ASP A 237 9.92 -4.77 -16.32
CA ASP A 237 10.67 -3.57 -16.77
C ASP A 237 10.86 -2.54 -15.63
N ILE A 238 9.96 -2.57 -14.63
CA ILE A 238 10.04 -1.69 -13.46
C ILE A 238 11.26 -2.02 -12.58
N PHE A 239 11.69 -3.28 -12.59
CA PHE A 239 12.78 -3.81 -11.75
C PHE A 239 14.09 -4.01 -12.52
N GLU A 240 14.09 -3.87 -13.86
CA GLU A 240 15.29 -3.93 -14.69
C GLU A 240 15.91 -2.55 -14.97
N SER A 241 15.24 -1.47 -14.58
CA SER A 241 15.63 -0.06 -14.76
C SER A 241 16.21 0.53 -13.48
#